data_cc5745ec2cef330f71cad90016be8eec
#
_entry.id   cc5745ec2cef330f71cad90016be8eec
#
_cell.length_a   1.000
_cell.length_b   1.000
_cell.length_c   1.000
_cell.angle_alpha   90.00
_cell.angle_beta   90.00
_cell.angle_gamma   90.00
#
_symmetry.space_group_name_H-M   'P 1'
#
loop_
_entity.id
_entity.type
_entity.pdbx_description
1 polymer ?
#
loop_
_entity_poly.entity_id
_entity_poly.type
_entity_poly.pdbx_seq_one_letter_code
_entity_poly.pdbx_strand_id
1 'polypeptide(L)'
;MLQVNEDSIDYRFFKTLNEDIKLSPNEYGEFDMVFEDKDIVNVTGAESLANAIVILLMTRYGELKNNQLYRNDFGCRVHEVPKDNQIPLNKYKVEKYVEEALKKMRRIKRINFIQVDDIQYGYSVILSVTSLNDEDVTLTMELN
;
A
#
# COMPACT_ATOMS: atom_id res chain seq x y z
N MET A 1 -32.20 1.41 -9.42
CA MET A 1 -31.35 1.45 -8.20
C MET A 1 -31.03 0.01 -7.78
N LEU A 2 -29.78 -0.36 -7.80
CA LEU A 2 -29.37 -1.70 -7.37
C LEU A 2 -29.47 -1.76 -5.84
N GLN A 3 -30.30 -2.66 -5.33
CA GLN A 3 -30.30 -2.99 -3.91
C GLN A 3 -29.11 -3.88 -3.61
N VAL A 4 -28.18 -3.42 -2.78
CA VAL A 4 -27.04 -4.21 -2.33
C VAL A 4 -27.48 -5.02 -1.12
N ASN A 5 -27.40 -6.35 -1.23
CA ASN A 5 -27.65 -7.23 -0.10
C ASN A 5 -26.50 -7.13 0.90
N GLU A 6 -26.81 -6.78 2.15
CA GLU A 6 -25.80 -6.61 3.22
C GLU A 6 -25.00 -7.88 3.52
N ASP A 7 -25.53 -9.04 3.20
CA ASP A 7 -24.84 -10.33 3.37
C ASP A 7 -23.97 -10.73 2.17
N SER A 8 -23.99 -9.94 1.10
CA SER A 8 -23.19 -10.26 -0.09
C SER A 8 -21.71 -9.96 0.15
N ILE A 9 -20.83 -10.74 -0.49
CA ILE A 9 -19.38 -10.53 -0.45
C ILE A 9 -19.02 -9.15 -0.99
N ASP A 10 -19.69 -8.69 -2.04
CA ASP A 10 -19.45 -7.39 -2.66
C ASP A 10 -19.82 -6.23 -1.73
N TYR A 11 -20.92 -6.37 -0.98
CA TYR A 11 -21.31 -5.36 0.00
C TYR A 11 -20.29 -5.28 1.15
N ARG A 12 -19.86 -6.42 1.68
CA ARG A 12 -18.83 -6.45 2.73
C ARG A 12 -17.53 -5.85 2.25
N PHE A 13 -17.11 -6.17 1.03
CA PHE A 13 -15.92 -5.59 0.43
C PHE A 13 -16.03 -4.06 0.33
N PHE A 14 -17.16 -3.55 -0.18
CA PHE A 14 -17.39 -2.11 -0.32
C PHE A 14 -17.35 -1.40 1.04
N LYS A 15 -18.00 -1.96 2.05
CA LYS A 15 -18.11 -1.36 3.38
C LYS A 15 -16.80 -1.41 4.16
N THR A 16 -16.09 -2.53 4.12
CA THR A 16 -14.89 -2.75 4.95
C THR A 16 -13.58 -2.57 4.19
N LEU A 17 -13.59 -2.60 2.85
CA LEU A 17 -12.39 -2.69 2.00
C LEU A 17 -11.48 -3.86 2.41
N ASN A 18 -12.09 -4.95 2.82
CA ASN A 18 -11.50 -6.09 3.51
C ASN A 18 -11.04 -5.76 4.94
N GLU A 19 -10.91 -6.78 5.74
CA GLU A 19 -10.38 -6.72 7.09
C GLU A 19 -8.92 -7.15 7.06
N ASP A 20 -8.08 -6.50 7.82
CA ASP A 20 -6.66 -6.77 7.87
C ASP A 20 -6.13 -6.58 9.29
N ILE A 21 -4.92 -7.06 9.54
CA ILE A 21 -4.19 -6.87 10.79
C ILE A 21 -3.60 -5.47 10.81
N LYS A 22 -3.78 -4.74 11.91
CA LYS A 22 -3.21 -3.41 12.07
C LYS A 22 -1.69 -3.46 12.08
N LEU A 23 -1.06 -2.62 11.26
CA LEU A 23 0.38 -2.43 11.21
C LEU A 23 0.72 -1.02 11.73
N SER A 24 1.82 -0.91 12.46
CA SER A 24 2.34 0.37 12.94
C SER A 24 3.86 0.38 12.82
N PRO A 25 4.48 1.52 12.47
CA PRO A 25 5.93 1.61 12.44
C PRO A 25 6.50 1.43 13.86
N ASN A 26 7.54 0.60 13.96
CA ASN A 26 8.32 0.44 15.18
C ASN A 26 9.43 1.51 15.27
N GLU A 27 10.26 1.44 16.32
CA GLU A 27 11.37 2.39 16.53
C GLU A 27 12.45 2.36 15.44
N TYR A 28 12.50 1.31 14.63
CA TYR A 28 13.43 1.16 13.51
C TYR A 28 12.83 1.58 12.15
N GLY A 29 11.58 2.05 12.14
CA GLY A 29 10.87 2.39 10.91
C GLY A 29 10.29 1.20 10.15
N GLU A 30 10.38 0.01 10.71
CA GLU A 30 9.76 -1.20 10.16
C GLU A 30 8.31 -1.28 10.62
N PHE A 31 7.44 -1.85 9.77
CA PHE A 31 6.04 -2.05 10.13
C PHE A 31 5.87 -3.36 10.90
N ASP A 32 5.17 -3.28 12.01
CA ASP A 32 4.96 -4.40 12.91
C ASP A 32 3.48 -4.50 13.32
N MET A 33 3.07 -5.70 13.74
CA MET A 33 1.70 -5.94 14.21
C MET A 33 1.43 -5.22 15.53
N VAL A 34 0.20 -4.73 15.68
CA VAL A 34 -0.25 -4.06 16.93
C VAL A 34 -1.04 -5.06 17.77
N PHE A 35 -0.72 -5.12 19.05
CA PHE A 35 -1.42 -5.95 20.04
C PHE A 35 -2.08 -5.06 21.10
N GLU A 36 -3.36 -5.35 21.38
CA GLU A 36 -4.10 -4.78 22.50
C GLU A 36 -4.68 -5.92 23.33
N ASP A 37 -4.54 -5.85 24.66
CA ASP A 37 -5.03 -6.89 25.58
C ASP A 37 -4.58 -8.31 25.19
N LYS A 38 -3.34 -8.46 24.69
CA LYS A 38 -2.73 -9.72 24.23
C LYS A 38 -3.35 -10.30 22.95
N ASP A 39 -4.14 -9.53 22.24
CA ASP A 39 -4.75 -9.95 20.98
C ASP A 39 -4.32 -9.05 19.83
N ILE A 40 -4.37 -9.59 18.61
CA ILE A 40 -4.04 -8.86 17.38
C ILE A 40 -5.17 -7.90 17.05
N VAL A 41 -4.81 -6.63 16.79
CA VAL A 41 -5.79 -5.62 16.37
C VAL A 41 -6.06 -5.75 14.88
N ASN A 42 -7.34 -5.88 14.52
CA ASN A 42 -7.80 -5.86 13.15
C ASN A 42 -8.27 -4.46 12.76
N VAL A 43 -8.15 -4.15 11.50
CA VAL A 43 -8.58 -2.87 10.90
C VAL A 43 -9.43 -3.12 9.66
N THR A 44 -10.32 -2.18 9.39
CA THR A 44 -11.18 -2.15 8.20
C THR A 44 -11.14 -0.77 7.56
N GLY A 45 -11.77 -0.62 6.40
CA GLY A 45 -11.89 0.68 5.72
C GLY A 45 -10.53 1.25 5.29
N ALA A 46 -10.33 2.53 5.55
CA ALA A 46 -9.13 3.26 5.14
C ALA A 46 -7.84 2.69 5.73
N GLU A 47 -7.86 2.24 6.98
CA GLU A 47 -6.67 1.63 7.60
C GLU A 47 -6.31 0.29 6.96
N SER A 48 -7.30 -0.52 6.59
CA SER A 48 -7.07 -1.78 5.85
C SER A 48 -6.43 -1.50 4.48
N LEU A 49 -6.92 -0.49 3.78
CA LEU A 49 -6.33 -0.08 2.51
C LEU A 49 -4.90 0.43 2.69
N ALA A 50 -4.65 1.23 3.73
CA ALA A 50 -3.30 1.71 4.04
C ALA A 50 -2.32 0.55 4.28
N ASN A 51 -2.71 -0.45 5.05
CA ASN A 51 -1.91 -1.65 5.28
C ASN A 51 -1.61 -2.39 3.97
N ALA A 52 -2.62 -2.55 3.13
CA ALA A 52 -2.45 -3.24 1.84
C ALA A 52 -1.49 -2.49 0.92
N ILE A 53 -1.53 -1.17 0.91
CA ILE A 53 -0.59 -0.34 0.15
C ILE A 53 0.84 -0.53 0.67
N VAL A 54 1.05 -0.49 1.97
CA VAL A 54 2.37 -0.73 2.59
C VAL A 54 2.93 -2.09 2.18
N ILE A 55 2.13 -3.13 2.29
CA ILE A 55 2.55 -4.50 1.92
C ILE A 55 2.91 -4.55 0.43
N LEU A 56 2.08 -3.97 -0.44
CA LEU A 56 2.33 -3.95 -1.87
C LEU A 56 3.65 -3.24 -2.22
N LEU A 57 3.88 -2.05 -1.66
CA LEU A 57 5.06 -1.24 -1.97
C LEU A 57 6.33 -1.79 -1.35
N MET A 58 6.24 -2.47 -0.20
CA MET A 58 7.40 -3.11 0.45
C MET A 58 7.75 -4.47 -0.16
N THR A 59 6.86 -5.09 -0.91
CA THR A 59 7.11 -6.35 -1.59
C THR A 59 7.79 -6.10 -2.93
N ARG A 60 8.85 -6.82 -3.22
CA ARG A 60 9.54 -6.73 -4.51
C ARG A 60 8.67 -7.31 -5.62
N TYR A 61 8.68 -6.67 -6.77
CA TYR A 61 7.93 -7.13 -7.94
C TYR A 61 8.31 -8.57 -8.30
N GLY A 62 7.30 -9.43 -8.39
CA GLY A 62 7.47 -10.83 -8.74
C GLY A 62 8.07 -11.73 -7.65
N GLU A 63 8.33 -11.18 -6.45
CA GLU A 63 8.88 -11.96 -5.33
C GLU A 63 7.98 -13.13 -4.94
N LEU A 64 6.67 -12.95 -5.04
CA LEU A 64 5.66 -13.94 -4.66
C LEU A 64 5.10 -14.73 -5.85
N LYS A 65 5.76 -14.71 -7.00
CA LYS A 65 5.26 -15.34 -8.24
C LYS A 65 5.00 -16.85 -8.12
N ASN A 66 5.69 -17.54 -7.22
CA ASN A 66 5.50 -18.97 -6.98
C ASN A 66 4.48 -19.28 -5.88
N ASN A 67 3.92 -18.25 -5.27
CA ASN A 67 2.89 -18.39 -4.24
C ASN A 67 1.50 -18.34 -4.89
N GLN A 68 0.69 -19.37 -4.70
CA GLN A 68 -0.64 -19.49 -5.32
C GLN A 68 -1.64 -18.44 -4.80
N LEU A 69 -1.37 -17.81 -3.66
CA LEU A 69 -2.25 -16.81 -3.05
C LEU A 69 -2.08 -15.41 -3.67
N TYR A 70 -0.98 -15.19 -4.39
CA TYR A 70 -0.65 -13.88 -4.96
C TYR A 70 -0.54 -13.96 -6.49
N ARG A 71 -0.82 -12.84 -7.13
CA ARG A 71 -0.61 -12.70 -8.56
C ARG A 71 0.88 -12.69 -8.88
N ASN A 72 1.25 -13.16 -10.08
CA ASN A 72 2.64 -13.19 -10.52
C ASN A 72 3.28 -11.79 -10.59
N ASP A 73 2.47 -10.76 -10.80
CA ASP A 73 2.89 -9.36 -10.92
C ASP A 73 2.69 -8.54 -9.62
N PHE A 74 2.47 -9.23 -8.50
CA PHE A 74 2.33 -8.57 -7.20
C PHE A 74 3.66 -7.98 -6.74
N GLY A 75 3.61 -6.77 -6.17
CA GLY A 75 4.77 -6.07 -5.67
C GLY A 75 5.08 -4.80 -6.46
N CYS A 76 6.15 -4.12 -6.07
CA CYS A 76 6.56 -2.85 -6.65
C CYS A 76 8.01 -2.92 -7.16
N ARG A 77 8.24 -2.35 -8.34
CA ARG A 77 9.59 -2.29 -8.95
C ARG A 77 10.50 -1.24 -8.33
N VAL A 78 10.00 -0.47 -7.37
CA VAL A 78 10.79 0.56 -6.70
C VAL A 78 12.10 0.02 -6.10
N HIS A 79 12.13 -1.24 -5.73
CA HIS A 79 13.31 -1.92 -5.18
C HIS A 79 14.42 -2.14 -6.22
N GLU A 80 14.12 -1.96 -7.51
CA GLU A 80 15.10 -2.04 -8.61
C GLU A 80 15.84 -0.72 -8.81
N VAL A 81 15.33 0.39 -8.24
CA VAL A 81 15.94 1.72 -8.39
C VAL A 81 17.15 1.86 -7.45
N PRO A 82 18.33 2.29 -7.96
CA PRO A 82 19.49 2.52 -7.12
C PRO A 82 19.21 3.58 -6.03
N LYS A 83 19.59 3.31 -4.80
CA LYS A 83 19.35 4.18 -3.65
C LYS A 83 20.51 5.10 -3.34
N ASP A 84 21.71 4.76 -3.79
CA ASP A 84 22.95 5.47 -3.55
C ASP A 84 23.26 6.54 -4.62
N ASN A 85 22.53 6.53 -5.72
CA ASN A 85 22.67 7.47 -6.82
C ASN A 85 21.35 8.22 -7.06
N GLN A 86 21.14 9.27 -6.28
CA GLN A 86 19.89 10.03 -6.24
C GLN A 86 19.85 11.10 -7.34
N ILE A 87 19.71 10.69 -8.58
CA ILE A 87 19.51 11.56 -9.72
C ILE A 87 18.01 11.79 -10.00
N PRO A 88 17.62 12.89 -10.66
CA PRO A 88 16.19 13.17 -10.95
C PRO A 88 15.48 12.05 -11.70
N LEU A 89 16.18 11.35 -12.59
CA LEU A 89 15.61 10.20 -13.31
C LEU A 89 15.20 9.07 -12.36
N ASN A 90 15.97 8.81 -11.32
CA ASN A 90 15.65 7.76 -10.35
C ASN A 90 14.42 8.13 -9.51
N LYS A 91 14.28 9.39 -9.11
CA LYS A 91 13.05 9.87 -8.46
C LYS A 91 11.81 9.69 -9.34
N TYR A 92 11.94 10.01 -10.62
CA TYR A 92 10.88 9.82 -11.60
C TYR A 92 10.50 8.33 -11.72
N LYS A 93 11.49 7.44 -11.76
CA LYS A 93 11.25 5.99 -11.79
C LYS A 93 10.54 5.51 -10.54
N VAL A 94 10.93 5.96 -9.34
CA VAL A 94 10.25 5.62 -8.08
C VAL A 94 8.80 6.04 -8.15
N GLU A 95 8.50 7.27 -8.56
CA GLU A 95 7.15 7.77 -8.71
C GLU A 95 6.32 6.90 -9.67
N LYS A 96 6.88 6.57 -10.84
CA LYS A 96 6.20 5.75 -11.84
C LYS A 96 5.95 4.33 -11.38
N TYR A 97 6.90 3.70 -10.71
CA TYR A 97 6.74 2.34 -10.22
C TYR A 97 5.73 2.25 -9.09
N VAL A 98 5.69 3.25 -8.21
CA VAL A 98 4.65 3.35 -7.17
C VAL A 98 3.27 3.52 -7.83
N GLU A 99 3.15 4.40 -8.81
CA GLU A 99 1.90 4.61 -9.55
C GLU A 99 1.43 3.32 -10.24
N GLU A 100 2.31 2.61 -10.94
CA GLU A 100 1.99 1.34 -11.59
C GLU A 100 1.47 0.29 -10.59
N ALA A 101 2.12 0.17 -9.44
CA ALA A 101 1.69 -0.75 -8.40
C ALA A 101 0.31 -0.39 -7.85
N LEU A 102 0.08 0.88 -7.56
CA LEU A 102 -1.20 1.35 -7.02
C LEU A 102 -2.35 1.20 -8.00
N LYS A 103 -2.12 1.38 -9.31
CA LYS A 103 -3.16 1.23 -10.35
C LYS A 103 -3.73 -0.18 -10.43
N LYS A 104 -3.00 -1.18 -9.96
CA LYS A 104 -3.46 -2.57 -9.93
C LYS A 104 -4.37 -2.88 -8.74
N MET A 105 -4.47 -1.97 -7.78
CA MET A 105 -5.29 -2.18 -6.59
C MET A 105 -6.75 -1.83 -6.86
N ARG A 106 -7.61 -2.84 -6.79
CA ARG A 106 -9.05 -2.71 -7.00
C ARG A 106 -9.72 -1.76 -5.99
N ARG A 107 -9.18 -1.65 -4.79
CA ARG A 107 -9.73 -0.83 -3.70
C ARG A 107 -9.49 0.67 -3.86
N ILE A 108 -8.60 1.06 -4.77
CA ILE A 108 -8.27 2.46 -5.05
C ILE A 108 -9.16 2.97 -6.18
N LYS A 109 -9.93 4.03 -5.91
CA LYS A 109 -10.73 4.72 -6.90
C LYS A 109 -9.88 5.65 -7.76
N ARG A 110 -9.00 6.42 -7.12
CA ARG A 110 -8.06 7.32 -7.80
C ARG A 110 -6.82 7.58 -6.94
N ILE A 111 -5.74 7.91 -7.61
CA ILE A 111 -4.51 8.40 -6.99
C ILE A 111 -4.55 9.93 -7.02
N ASN A 112 -4.49 10.58 -5.84
CA ASN A 112 -4.53 12.04 -5.75
C ASN A 112 -3.16 12.65 -6.03
N PHE A 113 -2.13 12.16 -5.37
CA PHE A 113 -0.74 12.56 -5.64
C PHE A 113 0.25 11.52 -5.14
N ILE A 114 1.45 11.56 -5.71
CA ILE A 114 2.63 10.82 -5.25
C ILE A 114 3.79 11.83 -5.24
N GLN A 115 4.42 12.00 -4.09
CA GLN A 115 5.59 12.86 -3.92
C GLN A 115 6.78 12.02 -3.47
N VAL A 116 7.90 12.15 -4.15
CA VAL A 116 9.13 11.43 -3.84
C VAL A 116 10.23 12.42 -3.50
N ASP A 117 10.84 12.26 -2.35
CA ASP A 117 11.95 13.07 -1.89
C ASP A 117 13.19 12.21 -1.62
N ASP A 118 14.37 12.77 -1.83
CA ASP A 118 15.62 12.10 -1.50
C ASP A 118 15.85 12.14 0.01
N ILE A 119 16.22 10.98 0.57
CA ILE A 119 16.70 10.87 1.95
C ILE A 119 18.07 10.20 1.95
N GLN A 120 18.74 10.18 3.09
CA GLN A 120 20.01 9.47 3.21
C GLN A 120 19.79 7.97 2.97
N TYR A 121 20.44 7.43 1.94
CA TYR A 121 20.35 6.00 1.53
C TYR A 121 18.96 5.53 1.10
N GLY A 122 18.18 6.37 0.44
CA GLY A 122 16.90 5.94 -0.07
C GLY A 122 16.00 7.08 -0.52
N TYR A 123 14.68 6.80 -0.48
CA TYR A 123 13.64 7.74 -0.89
C TYR A 123 12.52 7.76 0.15
N SER A 124 11.99 8.96 0.39
CA SER A 124 10.74 9.14 1.13
C SER A 124 9.60 9.30 0.13
N VAL A 125 8.56 8.53 0.28
CA VAL A 125 7.36 8.60 -0.59
C VAL A 125 6.18 9.03 0.24
N ILE A 126 5.53 10.12 -0.16
CA ILE A 126 4.26 10.57 0.39
C ILE A 126 3.22 10.38 -0.70
N LEU A 127 2.17 9.65 -0.41
CA LEU A 127 1.12 9.41 -1.37
C LEU A 127 -0.26 9.63 -0.75
N SER A 128 -1.21 10.00 -1.59
CA SER A 128 -2.62 10.11 -1.23
C SER A 128 -3.47 9.45 -2.29
N VAL A 129 -4.37 8.60 -1.86
CA VAL A 129 -5.33 7.92 -2.71
C VAL A 129 -6.74 8.07 -2.14
N THR A 130 -7.74 7.96 -3.00
CA THR A 130 -9.15 7.89 -2.60
C THR A 130 -9.63 6.45 -2.80
N SER A 131 -10.21 5.88 -1.76
CA SER A 131 -10.75 4.52 -1.79
C SER A 131 -12.08 4.43 -2.54
N LEU A 132 -12.56 3.21 -2.79
CA LEU A 132 -13.86 3.00 -3.45
C LEU A 132 -15.04 3.56 -2.67
N ASN A 133 -14.95 3.67 -1.34
CA ASN A 133 -15.98 4.26 -0.50
C ASN A 133 -15.74 5.76 -0.20
N ASP A 134 -14.94 6.43 -1.05
CA ASP A 134 -14.67 7.88 -1.01
C ASP A 134 -13.91 8.35 0.24
N GLU A 135 -13.21 7.47 0.93
CA GLU A 135 -12.29 7.83 2.01
C GLU A 135 -10.90 8.14 1.47
N ASP A 136 -10.28 9.21 1.94
CA ASP A 136 -8.91 9.56 1.57
C ASP A 136 -7.91 8.87 2.51
N VAL A 137 -6.87 8.30 1.91
CA VAL A 137 -5.76 7.66 2.62
C VAL A 137 -4.46 8.37 2.24
N THR A 138 -3.77 8.90 3.24
CA THR A 138 -2.45 9.51 3.05
C THR A 138 -1.41 8.71 3.82
N LEU A 139 -0.33 8.34 3.12
CA LEU A 139 0.75 7.54 3.67
C LEU A 139 2.09 8.21 3.44
N THR A 140 2.98 8.05 4.40
CA THR A 140 4.39 8.39 4.27
C THR A 140 5.21 7.13 4.51
N MET A 141 6.10 6.81 3.57
CA MET A 141 6.96 5.63 3.63
C MET A 141 8.40 6.00 3.31
N GLU A 142 9.32 5.30 3.95
CA GLU A 142 10.73 5.36 3.60
C GLU A 142 11.14 4.06 2.89
N LEU A 143 11.74 4.21 1.71
CA LEU A 143 12.24 3.10 0.91
C LEU A 143 13.77 3.11 1.00
N ASN A 144 14.29 2.30 1.90
CA ASN A 144 15.72 2.16 2.17
C ASN A 144 16.36 0.99 1.44
#